data_dcd0bdbf1fac718a00aa1c349144a2af
#
_entry.id   dcd0bdbf1fac718a00aa1c349144a2af
#
_cell.length_a   1.000
_cell.length_b   1.000
_cell.length_c   1.000
_cell.angle_alpha   90.00
_cell.angle_beta   90.00
_cell.angle_gamma   90.00
#
_symmetry.space_group_name_H-M   'P 1'
#
loop_
_entity.id
_entity.type
_entity.pdbx_description
1 polymer ?
#
loop_
_entity_poly.entity_id
_entity_poly.type
_entity_poly.pdbx_seq_one_letter_code
_entity_poly.pdbx_strand_id
1 'polypeptide(L)'
;MTPTATCDDAATASAPPRILDVESGLGRIMGDRPLYLKILRRFLHDHGATPCQIRAEFDGGDYAAARLRTHTLKGAAGMIGAVQVHGLATALEMALRAQAPDLAQQVQQLELAQDQLLGAISSQLGTLEESQTAAQDVAPDPAAPAIQLLLARLASHLREGDGAAIDIL
;
A
#
# COMPACT_ATOMS: atom_id res chain seq x y z
N MET A 1 46.44 -21.74 29.30
CA MET A 1 45.04 -22.20 29.06
C MET A 1 44.20 -20.97 28.90
N THR A 2 43.98 -20.56 27.67
CA THR A 2 43.17 -19.40 27.31
C THR A 2 41.93 -19.92 26.57
N PRO A 3 40.70 -19.62 27.01
CA PRO A 3 39.53 -19.88 26.21
C PRO A 3 39.32 -18.74 25.17
N THR A 4 39.40 -19.10 23.94
CA THR A 4 39.02 -18.29 22.77
C THR A 4 37.52 -18.08 22.81
N ALA A 5 37.07 -16.85 23.05
CA ALA A 5 35.70 -16.46 22.87
C ALA A 5 35.50 -16.19 21.37
N THR A 6 34.82 -17.11 20.69
CA THR A 6 34.32 -16.93 19.30
C THR A 6 33.12 -16.01 19.37
N CYS A 7 33.30 -14.75 19.01
CA CYS A 7 32.21 -13.85 18.66
C CYS A 7 31.68 -14.28 17.32
N ASP A 8 30.62 -15.06 17.31
CA ASP A 8 29.79 -15.31 16.15
C ASP A 8 28.89 -14.09 15.94
N ASP A 9 29.49 -13.05 15.35
CA ASP A 9 28.77 -11.88 14.86
C ASP A 9 28.15 -12.28 13.53
N ALA A 10 26.96 -12.93 13.62
CA ALA A 10 26.14 -13.19 12.49
C ALA A 10 25.77 -11.84 11.86
N ALA A 11 26.57 -11.44 10.87
CA ALA A 11 26.29 -10.33 9.96
C ALA A 11 24.88 -10.56 9.41
N THR A 12 23.91 -9.89 10.00
CA THR A 12 22.60 -9.69 9.37
C THR A 12 22.87 -8.88 8.11
N ALA A 13 23.05 -9.60 7.00
CA ALA A 13 23.15 -9.01 5.67
C ALA A 13 21.89 -8.18 5.47
N SER A 14 22.01 -6.87 5.70
CA SER A 14 20.97 -5.91 5.42
C SER A 14 20.68 -5.98 3.93
N ALA A 15 19.61 -6.65 3.55
CA ALA A 15 19.09 -6.60 2.20
C ALA A 15 18.91 -5.11 1.83
N PRO A 16 19.20 -4.71 0.57
CA PRO A 16 19.04 -3.32 0.16
C PRO A 16 17.64 -2.84 0.55
N PRO A 17 17.50 -1.61 1.04
CA PRO A 17 16.22 -1.10 1.52
C PRO A 17 15.19 -1.25 0.40
N ARG A 18 14.22 -2.12 0.62
CA ARG A 18 13.12 -2.32 -0.34
C ARG A 18 12.32 -1.04 -0.39
N ILE A 19 12.23 -0.41 -1.56
CA ILE A 19 11.46 0.82 -1.77
C ILE A 19 9.99 0.58 -1.40
N LEU A 20 9.46 -0.58 -1.83
CA LEU A 20 8.10 -1.04 -1.56
C LEU A 20 8.12 -2.49 -1.05
N ASP A 21 7.69 -2.70 0.18
CA ASP A 21 7.49 -4.03 0.78
C ASP A 21 6.05 -4.49 0.58
N VAL A 22 5.83 -5.16 -0.55
CA VAL A 22 4.51 -5.66 -0.97
C VAL A 22 3.95 -6.67 0.04
N GLU A 23 4.80 -7.53 0.64
CA GLU A 23 4.37 -8.53 1.62
C GLU A 23 3.84 -7.87 2.89
N SER A 24 4.57 -6.87 3.39
CA SER A 24 4.12 -6.08 4.55
C SER A 24 2.83 -5.31 4.24
N GLY A 25 2.70 -4.74 3.04
CA GLY A 25 1.48 -4.05 2.60
C GLY A 25 0.28 -4.99 2.52
N LEU A 26 0.44 -6.15 1.88
CA LEU A 26 -0.59 -7.19 1.80
C LEU A 26 -0.99 -7.74 3.17
N GLY A 27 -0.03 -7.95 4.07
CA GLY A 27 -0.29 -8.42 5.43
C GLY A 27 -1.26 -7.52 6.20
N ARG A 28 -1.21 -6.19 5.98
CA ARG A 28 -2.11 -5.22 6.62
C ARG A 28 -3.56 -5.30 6.16
N ILE A 29 -3.79 -5.89 4.98
CA ILE A 29 -5.11 -6.05 4.36
C ILE A 29 -5.49 -7.53 4.18
N MET A 30 -4.97 -8.40 5.05
CA MET A 30 -5.26 -9.84 5.08
C MET A 30 -4.99 -10.56 3.75
N GLY A 31 -4.03 -10.09 2.95
CA GLY A 31 -3.62 -10.70 1.69
C GLY A 31 -4.53 -10.41 0.49
N ASP A 32 -5.51 -9.51 0.62
CA ASP A 32 -6.41 -9.13 -0.48
C ASP A 32 -5.65 -8.35 -1.57
N ARG A 33 -5.17 -9.08 -2.59
CA ARG A 33 -4.43 -8.49 -3.71
C ARG A 33 -5.25 -7.48 -4.53
N PRO A 34 -6.50 -7.76 -4.91
CA PRO A 34 -7.34 -6.77 -5.60
C PRO A 34 -7.51 -5.47 -4.83
N LEU A 35 -7.70 -5.55 -3.51
CA LEU A 35 -7.78 -4.39 -2.66
C LEU A 35 -6.44 -3.65 -2.59
N TYR A 36 -5.31 -4.38 -2.51
CA TYR A 36 -3.98 -3.78 -2.51
C TYR A 36 -3.70 -2.97 -3.77
N LEU A 37 -4.05 -3.50 -4.94
CA LEU A 37 -3.94 -2.76 -6.21
C LEU A 37 -4.76 -1.48 -6.23
N LYS A 38 -5.98 -1.51 -5.69
CA LYS A 38 -6.81 -0.31 -5.55
C LYS A 38 -6.14 0.73 -4.64
N ILE A 39 -5.56 0.28 -3.52
CA ILE A 39 -4.85 1.16 -2.58
C ILE A 39 -3.60 1.77 -3.24
N LEU A 40 -2.82 0.99 -4.00
CA LEU A 40 -1.66 1.49 -4.73
C LEU A 40 -2.05 2.55 -5.78
N ARG A 41 -3.10 2.30 -6.58
CA ARG A 41 -3.60 3.30 -7.56
C ARG A 41 -4.09 4.56 -6.85
N ARG A 42 -4.78 4.41 -5.73
CA ARG A 42 -5.24 5.52 -4.92
C ARG A 42 -4.07 6.34 -4.37
N PHE A 43 -3.01 5.66 -3.90
CA PHE A 43 -1.79 6.32 -3.44
C PHE A 43 -1.13 7.15 -4.55
N LEU A 44 -0.99 6.62 -5.77
CA LEU A 44 -0.46 7.36 -6.92
C LEU A 44 -1.28 8.63 -7.19
N HIS A 45 -2.59 8.51 -7.17
CA HIS A 45 -3.49 9.63 -7.45
C HIS A 45 -3.43 10.70 -6.36
N ASP A 46 -3.52 10.31 -5.09
CA ASP A 46 -3.69 11.24 -3.98
C ASP A 46 -2.36 11.81 -3.48
N HIS A 47 -1.26 11.06 -3.60
CA HIS A 47 0.03 11.38 -3.00
C HIS A 47 1.16 11.59 -4.01
N GLY A 48 0.91 11.48 -5.31
CA GLY A 48 1.93 11.67 -6.34
C GLY A 48 2.62 13.03 -6.26
N ALA A 49 1.87 14.10 -6.03
CA ALA A 49 2.39 15.47 -5.93
C ALA A 49 2.66 15.95 -4.48
N THR A 50 2.44 15.10 -3.48
CA THR A 50 2.52 15.51 -2.07
C THR A 50 3.89 16.09 -1.67
N PRO A 51 5.05 15.56 -2.07
CA PRO A 51 6.34 16.16 -1.71
C PRO A 51 6.53 17.59 -2.29
N CYS A 52 6.11 17.83 -3.53
CA CYS A 52 6.15 19.17 -4.13
C CYS A 52 5.28 20.16 -3.35
N GLN A 53 4.13 19.71 -2.85
CA GLN A 53 3.25 20.54 -2.02
C GLN A 53 3.89 20.83 -0.65
N ILE A 54 4.54 19.83 -0.03
CA ILE A 54 5.32 20.01 1.22
C ILE A 54 6.43 21.04 1.00
N ARG A 55 7.14 20.96 -0.15
CA ARG A 55 8.18 21.94 -0.52
C ARG A 55 7.59 23.34 -0.62
N ALA A 56 6.50 23.53 -1.35
CA ALA A 56 5.87 24.83 -1.52
C ALA A 56 5.40 25.44 -0.19
N GLU A 57 4.84 24.64 0.69
CA GLU A 57 4.42 25.04 2.03
C GLU A 57 5.63 25.42 2.91
N PHE A 58 6.71 24.62 2.84
CA PHE A 58 7.97 24.89 3.53
C PHE A 58 8.61 26.21 3.06
N ASP A 59 8.75 26.38 1.74
CA ASP A 59 9.34 27.60 1.13
C ASP A 59 8.48 28.86 1.42
N GLY A 60 7.17 28.68 1.53
CA GLY A 60 6.22 29.71 1.95
C GLY A 60 6.22 30.03 3.45
N GLY A 61 6.98 29.26 4.26
CA GLY A 61 7.05 29.41 5.72
C GLY A 61 5.86 28.80 6.48
N ASP A 62 4.95 28.10 5.79
CA ASP A 62 3.83 27.41 6.44
C ASP A 62 4.25 26.01 6.93
N TYR A 63 5.05 26.01 7.98
CA TYR A 63 5.54 24.76 8.60
C TYR A 63 4.41 23.90 9.20
N ALA A 64 3.28 24.52 9.56
CA ALA A 64 2.13 23.80 10.11
C ALA A 64 1.45 22.97 9.01
N ALA A 65 1.19 23.55 7.85
CA ALA A 65 0.63 22.85 6.70
C ALA A 65 1.60 21.76 6.20
N ALA A 66 2.89 22.07 6.01
CA ALA A 66 3.92 21.12 5.62
C ALA A 66 3.97 19.90 6.57
N ARG A 67 3.89 20.13 7.88
CA ARG A 67 3.87 19.06 8.88
C ARG A 67 2.63 18.19 8.78
N LEU A 68 1.44 18.79 8.64
CA LEU A 68 0.18 18.05 8.50
C LEU A 68 0.20 17.17 7.26
N ARG A 69 0.67 17.71 6.14
CA ARG A 69 0.80 16.99 4.88
C ARG A 69 1.81 15.84 4.97
N THR A 70 2.95 16.09 5.62
CA THR A 70 3.97 15.06 5.89
C THR A 70 3.39 13.93 6.76
N HIS A 71 2.61 14.26 7.79
CA HIS A 71 1.92 13.29 8.63
C HIS A 71 0.95 12.40 7.83
N THR A 72 0.17 12.99 6.94
CA THR A 72 -0.75 12.26 6.06
C THR A 72 0.01 11.31 5.12
N LEU A 73 1.08 11.80 4.49
CA LEU A 73 1.94 10.98 3.61
C LEU A 73 2.57 9.81 4.38
N LYS A 74 3.08 10.07 5.60
CA LYS A 74 3.61 9.01 6.47
C LYS A 74 2.61 7.86 6.68
N GLY A 75 1.36 8.20 7.03
CA GLY A 75 0.31 7.21 7.23
C GLY A 75 0.01 6.40 5.95
N ALA A 76 -0.12 7.08 4.82
CA ALA A 76 -0.37 6.44 3.53
C ALA A 76 0.80 5.54 3.09
N ALA A 77 2.05 6.01 3.22
CA ALA A 77 3.25 5.24 2.93
C ALA A 77 3.35 3.98 3.82
N GLY A 78 3.04 4.13 5.11
CA GLY A 78 2.98 3.00 6.04
C GLY A 78 1.95 1.95 5.62
N MET A 79 0.77 2.37 5.16
CA MET A 79 -0.30 1.46 4.72
C MET A 79 0.13 0.55 3.56
N ILE A 80 0.83 1.10 2.57
CA ILE A 80 1.25 0.35 1.37
C ILE A 80 2.57 -0.40 1.53
N GLY A 81 3.28 -0.27 2.67
CA GLY A 81 4.58 -0.89 2.87
C GLY A 81 5.75 -0.11 2.24
N ALA A 82 5.61 1.20 2.02
CA ALA A 82 6.66 2.08 1.50
C ALA A 82 7.62 2.50 2.63
N VAL A 83 8.53 1.59 3.01
CA VAL A 83 9.37 1.70 4.22
C VAL A 83 10.25 2.95 4.20
N GLN A 84 10.89 3.24 3.06
CA GLN A 84 11.80 4.37 2.94
C GLN A 84 11.06 5.71 3.06
N VAL A 85 9.98 5.90 2.30
CA VAL A 85 9.16 7.13 2.36
C VAL A 85 8.54 7.31 3.74
N HIS A 86 8.06 6.24 4.37
CA HIS A 86 7.54 6.27 5.74
C HIS A 86 8.61 6.76 6.74
N GLY A 87 9.84 6.24 6.63
CA GLY A 87 10.95 6.65 7.51
C GLY A 87 11.33 8.12 7.33
N LEU A 88 11.50 8.57 6.07
CA LEU A 88 11.83 9.95 5.75
C LEU A 88 10.71 10.93 6.15
N ALA A 89 9.45 10.57 5.93
CA ALA A 89 8.31 11.39 6.37
C ALA A 89 8.23 11.46 7.90
N THR A 90 8.60 10.38 8.61
CA THR A 90 8.67 10.41 10.08
C THR A 90 9.76 11.37 10.57
N ALA A 91 10.96 11.30 9.98
CA ALA A 91 12.07 12.20 10.32
C ALA A 91 11.71 13.66 10.02
N LEU A 92 11.16 13.94 8.85
CA LEU A 92 10.76 15.29 8.44
C LEU A 92 9.64 15.85 9.33
N GLU A 93 8.65 15.05 9.74
CA GLU A 93 7.60 15.51 10.65
C GLU A 93 8.18 15.95 12.00
N MET A 94 9.17 15.22 12.52
CA MET A 94 9.87 15.57 13.76
C MET A 94 10.72 16.83 13.58
N ALA A 95 11.45 16.93 12.46
CA ALA A 95 12.30 18.08 12.15
C ALA A 95 11.48 19.36 11.95
N LEU A 96 10.32 19.31 11.27
CA LEU A 96 9.39 20.44 11.13
C LEU A 96 8.85 20.90 12.48
N ARG A 97 8.59 19.97 13.41
CA ARG A 97 8.19 20.33 14.79
C ARG A 97 9.30 21.02 15.56
N ALA A 98 10.54 20.58 15.37
CA ALA A 98 11.71 21.12 16.06
C ALA A 98 12.30 22.37 15.35
N GLN A 99 11.81 22.73 14.16
CA GLN A 99 12.38 23.76 13.28
C GLN A 99 13.89 23.57 13.06
N ALA A 100 14.27 22.32 12.76
CA ALA A 100 15.66 21.93 12.56
C ALA A 100 16.30 22.66 11.36
N PRO A 101 17.63 22.89 11.39
CA PRO A 101 18.31 23.68 10.34
C PRO A 101 18.44 22.97 9.00
N ASP A 102 18.28 21.62 8.96
CA ASP A 102 18.47 20.77 7.80
C ASP A 102 17.16 20.41 7.06
N LEU A 103 16.06 21.12 7.35
CA LEU A 103 14.74 20.86 6.78
C LEU A 103 14.73 20.81 5.26
N ALA A 104 15.41 21.74 4.57
CA ALA A 104 15.47 21.78 3.11
C ALA A 104 16.07 20.49 2.52
N GLN A 105 17.10 19.94 3.15
CA GLN A 105 17.72 18.68 2.74
C GLN A 105 16.80 17.50 2.96
N GLN A 106 16.07 17.46 4.08
CA GLN A 106 15.12 16.39 4.39
C GLN A 106 13.92 16.39 3.43
N VAL A 107 13.40 17.57 3.07
CA VAL A 107 12.36 17.72 2.04
C VAL A 107 12.86 17.17 0.70
N GLN A 108 14.06 17.51 0.28
CA GLN A 108 14.66 17.01 -0.97
C GLN A 108 14.83 15.48 -0.95
N GLN A 109 15.27 14.91 0.16
CA GLN A 109 15.39 13.45 0.29
C GLN A 109 14.04 12.75 0.17
N LEU A 110 12.99 13.34 0.75
CA LEU A 110 11.63 12.82 0.65
C LEU A 110 11.11 12.86 -0.80
N GLU A 111 11.39 13.96 -1.55
CA GLU A 111 11.03 14.08 -2.97
C GLU A 111 11.66 12.96 -3.79
N LEU A 112 12.98 12.77 -3.67
CA LEU A 112 13.69 11.72 -4.41
C LEU A 112 13.18 10.30 -4.07
N ALA A 113 12.93 10.03 -2.79
CA ALA A 113 12.40 8.74 -2.36
C ALA A 113 10.98 8.49 -2.86
N GLN A 114 10.16 9.55 -2.92
CA GLN A 114 8.81 9.45 -3.45
C GLN A 114 8.82 9.16 -4.96
N ASP A 115 9.67 9.81 -5.75
CA ASP A 115 9.80 9.55 -7.19
C ASP A 115 10.18 8.09 -7.45
N GLN A 116 11.12 7.56 -6.68
CA GLN A 116 11.50 6.14 -6.75
C GLN A 116 10.33 5.22 -6.38
N LEU A 117 9.56 5.57 -5.35
CA LEU A 117 8.37 4.83 -4.93
C LEU A 117 7.29 4.82 -6.01
N LEU A 118 7.00 5.97 -6.64
CA LEU A 118 6.01 6.06 -7.71
C LEU A 118 6.39 5.16 -8.89
N GLY A 119 7.66 5.13 -9.28
CA GLY A 119 8.20 4.21 -10.29
C GLY A 119 8.02 2.73 -9.89
N ALA A 120 8.35 2.39 -8.64
CA ALA A 120 8.18 1.03 -8.12
C ALA A 120 6.71 0.59 -8.07
N ILE A 121 5.80 1.47 -7.65
CA ILE A 121 4.36 1.18 -7.64
C ILE A 121 3.84 0.95 -9.07
N SER A 122 4.22 1.80 -10.03
CA SER A 122 3.81 1.66 -11.43
C SER A 122 4.27 0.32 -12.02
N SER A 123 5.51 -0.10 -11.73
CA SER A 123 6.04 -1.40 -12.12
C SER A 123 5.26 -2.57 -11.48
N GLN A 124 4.95 -2.47 -10.19
CA GLN A 124 4.17 -3.49 -9.48
C GLN A 124 2.74 -3.62 -10.00
N LEU A 125 2.10 -2.51 -10.35
CA LEU A 125 0.76 -2.52 -10.95
C LEU A 125 0.77 -3.28 -12.28
N GLY A 126 1.74 -3.04 -13.17
CA GLY A 126 1.89 -3.78 -14.42
C GLY A 126 2.06 -5.29 -14.19
N THR A 127 2.99 -5.68 -13.34
CA THR A 127 3.29 -7.11 -13.04
C THR A 127 2.09 -7.84 -12.43
N LEU A 128 1.35 -7.19 -11.53
CA LEU A 128 0.21 -7.82 -10.85
C LEU A 128 -1.03 -7.89 -11.75
N GLU A 129 -1.21 -6.94 -12.67
CA GLU A 129 -2.27 -6.97 -13.69
C GLU A 129 -2.03 -8.09 -14.71
N GLU A 130 -0.80 -8.26 -15.20
CA GLU A 130 -0.42 -9.36 -16.08
C GLU A 130 -0.66 -10.72 -15.43
N SER A 131 -0.35 -10.86 -14.14
CA SER A 131 -0.59 -12.09 -13.36
C SER A 131 -2.08 -12.40 -13.20
N GLN A 132 -2.94 -11.40 -13.11
CA GLN A 132 -4.40 -11.58 -13.03
C GLN A 132 -4.99 -12.00 -14.39
N THR A 133 -4.50 -11.42 -15.48
CA THR A 133 -4.94 -11.76 -16.85
C THR A 133 -4.54 -13.19 -17.20
N ALA A 134 -3.32 -13.61 -16.83
CA ALA A 134 -2.86 -14.99 -17.03
C ALA A 134 -3.63 -16.02 -16.18
N ALA A 135 -4.11 -15.63 -14.98
CA ALA A 135 -4.92 -16.51 -14.13
C ALA A 135 -6.39 -16.64 -14.63
N GLN A 136 -6.89 -15.66 -15.37
CA GLN A 136 -8.22 -15.71 -15.98
C GLN A 136 -8.26 -16.50 -17.30
N ASP A 137 -7.11 -16.70 -17.93
CA ASP A 137 -6.96 -17.48 -19.19
C ASP A 137 -6.74 -18.99 -18.92
N VAL A 138 -6.68 -19.41 -17.66
CA VAL A 138 -6.77 -20.82 -17.27
C VAL A 138 -8.22 -21.25 -17.42
N ALA A 139 -8.45 -22.17 -18.35
CA ALA A 139 -9.71 -22.72 -18.84
C ALA A 139 -10.86 -22.72 -17.80
N PRO A 140 -12.10 -22.43 -18.22
CA PRO A 140 -13.25 -22.41 -17.31
C PRO A 140 -13.35 -23.78 -16.63
N ASP A 141 -13.34 -23.76 -15.29
CA ASP A 141 -13.60 -24.92 -14.47
C ASP A 141 -14.88 -25.61 -14.98
N PRO A 142 -14.82 -26.88 -15.41
CA PRO A 142 -15.99 -27.58 -15.92
C PRO A 142 -17.13 -27.67 -14.88
N ALA A 143 -16.88 -27.36 -13.63
CA ALA A 143 -17.90 -27.26 -12.58
C ALA A 143 -18.58 -25.86 -12.52
N ALA A 144 -18.01 -24.82 -13.15
CA ALA A 144 -18.57 -23.49 -13.12
C ALA A 144 -20.02 -23.40 -13.67
N PRO A 145 -20.39 -24.06 -14.80
CA PRO A 145 -21.75 -24.05 -15.29
C PRO A 145 -22.73 -24.76 -14.34
N ALA A 146 -22.30 -25.79 -13.62
CA ALA A 146 -23.14 -26.51 -12.65
C ALA A 146 -23.45 -25.66 -11.41
N ILE A 147 -22.48 -24.91 -10.92
CA ILE A 147 -22.65 -23.98 -9.79
C ILE A 147 -23.57 -22.80 -10.18
N GLN A 148 -23.39 -22.24 -11.35
CA GLN A 148 -24.28 -21.17 -11.87
C GLN A 148 -25.72 -21.66 -12.05
N LEU A 149 -25.91 -22.90 -12.54
CA LEU A 149 -27.22 -23.51 -12.67
C LEU A 149 -27.88 -23.76 -11.30
N LEU A 150 -27.12 -24.18 -10.30
CA LEU A 150 -27.60 -24.38 -8.93
C LEU A 150 -27.98 -23.04 -8.26
N LEU A 151 -27.19 -22.01 -8.45
CA LEU A 151 -27.48 -20.66 -7.96
C LEU A 151 -28.73 -20.06 -8.63
N ALA A 152 -28.89 -20.25 -9.95
CA ALA A 152 -30.07 -19.82 -10.68
C ALA A 152 -31.33 -20.56 -10.21
N ARG A 153 -31.25 -21.88 -9.95
CA ARG A 153 -32.36 -22.67 -9.39
C ARG A 153 -32.72 -22.21 -7.98
N LEU A 154 -31.72 -21.97 -7.11
CA LEU A 154 -31.93 -21.46 -5.78
C LEU A 154 -32.62 -20.07 -5.78
N ALA A 155 -32.16 -19.17 -6.66
CA ALA A 155 -32.78 -17.86 -6.85
C ALA A 155 -34.22 -17.94 -7.36
N SER A 156 -34.54 -18.93 -8.21
CA SER A 156 -35.92 -19.18 -8.68
C SER A 156 -36.81 -19.66 -7.55
N HIS A 157 -36.37 -20.65 -6.77
CA HIS A 157 -37.10 -21.14 -5.61
C HIS A 157 -37.34 -20.10 -4.51
N LEU A 158 -36.38 -19.20 -4.29
CA LEU A 158 -36.53 -18.07 -3.36
C LEU A 158 -37.57 -17.05 -3.84
N ARG A 159 -37.71 -16.85 -5.15
CA ARG A 159 -38.72 -15.96 -5.73
C ARG A 159 -40.13 -16.58 -5.72
N GLU A 160 -40.22 -17.90 -5.86
CA GLU A 160 -41.51 -18.63 -5.83
C GLU A 160 -42.02 -18.89 -4.39
N GLY A 161 -41.12 -18.86 -3.39
CA GLY A 161 -41.46 -19.07 -1.97
C GLY A 161 -42.07 -17.87 -1.26
N ASP A 162 -42.00 -16.66 -1.80
CA ASP A 162 -42.47 -15.43 -1.16
C ASP A 162 -43.93 -15.05 -1.52
N GLY A 163 -44.62 -15.91 -2.28
CA GLY A 163 -46.01 -15.65 -2.76
C GLY A 163 -47.12 -16.33 -2.01
N ALA A 164 -46.87 -17.19 -0.99
CA ALA A 164 -47.90 -18.08 -0.44
C ALA A 164 -48.12 -17.97 1.08
N ALA A 165 -47.75 -16.86 1.71
CA ALA A 165 -47.91 -16.72 3.18
C ALA A 165 -48.69 -15.47 3.64
N ILE A 166 -49.52 -14.85 2.78
CA ILE A 166 -50.39 -13.77 3.22
C ILE A 166 -51.80 -14.02 2.65
N ASP A 167 -52.47 -15.07 3.11
CA ASP A 167 -53.92 -15.18 3.01
C ASP A 167 -54.46 -16.24 4.00
N ILE A 168 -54.24 -16.04 5.29
CA ILE A 168 -55.07 -16.61 6.36
C ILE A 168 -55.00 -15.66 7.57
N LEU A 169 -55.83 -14.65 7.59
CA LEU A 169 -56.55 -14.16 8.79
C LEU A 169 -57.56 -13.08 8.37
#